data_d2018107b3fd28eb77e81c7cedc55a25
#
_entry.id   d2018107b3fd28eb77e81c7cedc55a25
#
_cell.length_a   1.000
_cell.length_b   1.000
_cell.length_c   1.000
_cell.angle_alpha   90.00
_cell.angle_beta   90.00
_cell.angle_gamma   90.00
#
_symmetry.space_group_name_H-M   'P 1'
#
loop_
_entity.id
_entity.type
_entity.pdbx_description
1 polymer ?
#
loop_
_entity_poly.entity_id
_entity_poly.type
_entity_poly.pdbx_seq_one_letter_code
_entity_poly.pdbx_strand_id
1 'polypeptide(L)'
;FGDDGKGGAASAMRPGSTFVMCSTVDPNWSVALEARLNALGLHYVDAPISGGAAKAASGQMTMMTSAKPEAYAAAGAVLEGMAGKVYRLGDKAGAGSKVKIINQLLAGVHIAVAAEAMALGLREGVEASALYEVITNSAGNSWMFENRMAHVLAGDYTPLSAVDIFVKDLGLVLDTARASKFPLPLAATAHQMFMQASTAGFAKEDDSAVIKIFPGITLPEAKEKKA
;
A
#
# COMPACT_ATOMS: atom_id res chain seq x y z
N PHE A 1 -21.72 -8.95 3.13
CA PHE A 1 -22.75 -10.00 2.96
C PHE A 1 -23.00 -10.62 4.33
N GLY A 2 -23.03 -10.63 5.38
CA GLY A 2 -23.27 -11.42 6.59
C GLY A 2 -22.81 -12.89 6.46
N ASP A 3 -22.68 -13.59 7.58
CA ASP A 3 -22.14 -14.95 7.63
C ASP A 3 -22.97 -16.00 6.87
N ASP A 4 -24.28 -15.73 6.77
CA ASP A 4 -25.27 -16.56 6.04
C ASP A 4 -25.65 -15.98 4.66
N GLY A 5 -24.95 -14.95 4.18
CA GLY A 5 -25.31 -14.18 2.99
C GLY A 5 -26.48 -13.24 3.17
N LYS A 6 -27.00 -13.11 4.39
CA LYS A 6 -28.12 -12.22 4.77
C LYS A 6 -27.63 -11.24 5.86
N GLY A 7 -28.25 -10.07 5.93
CA GLY A 7 -28.01 -9.12 7.02
C GLY A 7 -26.70 -8.35 6.98
N GLY A 8 -25.89 -8.46 5.94
CA GLY A 8 -24.68 -7.65 5.74
C GLY A 8 -24.96 -6.31 5.08
N ALA A 9 -23.93 -5.42 5.01
CA ALA A 9 -24.04 -4.09 4.42
C ALA A 9 -24.64 -4.10 3.00
N ALA A 10 -24.27 -5.08 2.16
CA ALA A 10 -24.76 -5.18 0.79
C ALA A 10 -26.29 -5.34 0.70
N SER A 11 -26.91 -6.08 1.64
CA SER A 11 -28.36 -6.27 1.67
C SER A 11 -29.13 -5.02 2.12
N ALA A 12 -28.46 -4.09 2.79
CA ALA A 12 -29.04 -2.81 3.24
C ALA A 12 -28.85 -1.67 2.22
N MET A 13 -28.06 -1.88 1.17
CA MET A 13 -27.86 -0.89 0.11
C MET A 13 -29.11 -0.82 -0.80
N ARG A 14 -29.46 0.38 -1.23
CA ARG A 14 -30.52 0.59 -2.19
C ARG A 14 -30.13 0.04 -3.57
N PRO A 15 -31.01 -0.63 -4.32
CA PRO A 15 -30.77 -1.02 -5.69
C PRO A 15 -30.25 0.16 -6.52
N GLY A 16 -29.29 -0.08 -7.41
CA GLY A 16 -28.64 0.96 -8.21
C GLY A 16 -27.54 1.75 -7.48
N SER A 17 -27.33 1.53 -6.16
CA SER A 17 -26.19 2.12 -5.44
C SER A 17 -24.88 1.52 -5.93
N THR A 18 -23.78 2.31 -5.82
CA THR A 18 -22.44 1.89 -6.21
C THR A 18 -21.57 1.61 -4.97
N PHE A 19 -20.98 0.44 -4.90
CA PHE A 19 -19.95 0.11 -3.92
C PHE A 19 -18.57 0.41 -4.52
N VAL A 20 -17.81 1.31 -3.89
CA VAL A 20 -16.44 1.69 -4.30
C VAL A 20 -15.45 1.01 -3.37
N MET A 21 -14.68 0.05 -3.90
CA MET A 21 -13.68 -0.72 -3.15
C MET A 21 -12.31 -0.04 -3.22
N CYS A 22 -11.97 0.71 -2.18
CA CYS A 22 -10.69 1.43 -2.10
C CYS A 22 -9.56 0.61 -1.48
N SER A 23 -9.86 -0.54 -0.88
CA SER A 23 -8.87 -1.39 -0.22
C SER A 23 -8.00 -2.15 -1.22
N THR A 24 -6.74 -2.43 -0.83
CA THR A 24 -5.89 -3.40 -1.54
C THR A 24 -6.37 -4.80 -1.24
N VAL A 25 -6.84 -5.50 -2.27
CA VAL A 25 -7.41 -6.85 -2.21
C VAL A 25 -6.87 -7.72 -3.34
N ASP A 26 -7.09 -9.05 -3.23
CA ASP A 26 -6.82 -9.97 -4.32
C ASP A 26 -7.67 -9.62 -5.56
N PRO A 27 -7.08 -9.54 -6.77
CA PRO A 27 -7.83 -9.18 -7.98
C PRO A 27 -8.96 -10.15 -8.33
N ASN A 28 -8.79 -11.45 -8.08
CA ASN A 28 -9.82 -12.44 -8.35
C ASN A 28 -10.97 -12.32 -7.34
N TRP A 29 -10.64 -11.99 -6.08
CA TRP A 29 -11.65 -11.68 -5.08
C TRP A 29 -12.46 -10.43 -5.47
N SER A 30 -11.81 -9.38 -6.00
CA SER A 30 -12.49 -8.19 -6.51
C SER A 30 -13.47 -8.52 -7.65
N VAL A 31 -13.06 -9.40 -8.58
CA VAL A 31 -13.93 -9.91 -9.67
C VAL A 31 -15.12 -10.67 -9.11
N ALA A 32 -14.89 -11.56 -8.13
CA ALA A 32 -15.98 -12.31 -7.50
C ALA A 32 -16.95 -11.41 -6.74
N LEU A 33 -16.43 -10.35 -6.08
CA LEU A 33 -17.26 -9.36 -5.39
C LEU A 33 -18.15 -8.57 -6.35
N GLU A 34 -17.61 -8.14 -7.51
CA GLU A 34 -18.40 -7.49 -8.56
C GLU A 34 -19.60 -8.35 -8.96
N ALA A 35 -19.37 -9.65 -9.24
CA ALA A 35 -20.45 -10.56 -9.62
C ALA A 35 -21.53 -10.69 -8.54
N ARG A 36 -21.12 -10.80 -7.27
CA ARG A 36 -22.05 -10.90 -6.12
C ARG A 36 -22.87 -9.63 -5.92
N LEU A 37 -22.27 -8.44 -6.06
CA LEU A 37 -22.96 -7.16 -5.93
C LEU A 37 -23.91 -6.91 -7.09
N ASN A 38 -23.48 -7.22 -8.33
CA ASN A 38 -24.35 -7.12 -9.50
C ASN A 38 -25.61 -8.01 -9.40
N ALA A 39 -25.49 -9.20 -8.80
CA ALA A 39 -26.65 -10.09 -8.55
C ALA A 39 -27.68 -9.48 -7.59
N LEU A 40 -27.30 -8.49 -6.78
CA LEU A 40 -28.19 -7.71 -5.91
C LEU A 40 -28.67 -6.38 -6.55
N GLY A 41 -28.38 -6.16 -7.84
CA GLY A 41 -28.70 -4.91 -8.52
C GLY A 41 -27.85 -3.71 -8.08
N LEU A 42 -26.67 -3.97 -7.52
CA LEU A 42 -25.69 -2.96 -7.09
C LEU A 42 -24.58 -2.81 -8.12
N HIS A 43 -24.07 -1.60 -8.28
CA HIS A 43 -22.85 -1.35 -9.05
C HIS A 43 -21.59 -1.55 -8.20
N TYR A 44 -20.49 -1.87 -8.86
CA TYR A 44 -19.19 -2.04 -8.22
C TYR A 44 -18.08 -1.30 -8.96
N VAL A 45 -17.22 -0.62 -8.23
CA VAL A 45 -15.97 -0.03 -8.75
C VAL A 45 -14.81 -0.60 -7.96
N ASP A 46 -13.93 -1.33 -8.62
CA ASP A 46 -12.62 -1.72 -8.12
C ASP A 46 -11.71 -0.48 -8.20
N ALA A 47 -11.38 0.12 -7.05
CA ALA A 47 -10.82 1.47 -6.99
C ALA A 47 -9.73 1.62 -5.92
N PRO A 48 -8.73 0.72 -5.86
CA PRO A 48 -7.64 0.90 -4.90
C PRO A 48 -6.91 2.23 -5.09
N ILE A 49 -6.36 2.73 -3.99
CA ILE A 49 -5.78 4.07 -3.88
C ILE A 49 -4.27 4.02 -3.61
N SER A 50 -3.58 5.12 -3.93
CA SER A 50 -2.19 5.36 -3.60
C SER A 50 -1.98 6.82 -3.19
N GLY A 51 -1.04 7.07 -2.26
CA GLY A 51 -0.67 8.40 -1.79
C GLY A 51 -0.63 8.55 -0.26
N GLY A 52 -1.13 7.55 0.48
CA GLY A 52 -1.14 7.57 1.94
C GLY A 52 -2.06 8.64 2.55
N ALA A 53 -2.01 8.79 3.86
CA ALA A 53 -2.88 9.70 4.63
C ALA A 53 -2.74 11.17 4.20
N ALA A 54 -1.52 11.63 3.91
CA ALA A 54 -1.28 13.02 3.52
C ALA A 54 -1.96 13.41 2.20
N LYS A 55 -1.86 12.55 1.16
CA LYS A 55 -2.55 12.77 -0.11
C LYS A 55 -4.07 12.56 0.02
N ALA A 56 -4.53 11.70 0.92
CA ALA A 56 -5.94 11.55 1.22
C ALA A 56 -6.52 12.83 1.82
N ALA A 57 -5.85 13.41 2.82
CA ALA A 57 -6.27 14.66 3.47
C ALA A 57 -6.32 15.86 2.51
N SER A 58 -5.43 15.89 1.51
CA SER A 58 -5.35 16.98 0.52
C SER A 58 -6.18 16.75 -0.75
N GLY A 59 -6.91 15.62 -0.87
CA GLY A 59 -7.64 15.25 -2.08
C GLY A 59 -6.73 14.89 -3.27
N GLN A 60 -5.44 14.63 -3.04
CA GLN A 60 -4.43 14.38 -4.08
C GLN A 60 -4.09 12.90 -4.26
N MET A 61 -4.98 12.01 -3.81
CA MET A 61 -4.81 10.58 -4.04
C MET A 61 -4.79 10.22 -5.53
N THR A 62 -4.12 9.13 -5.84
CA THR A 62 -4.25 8.45 -7.12
C THR A 62 -5.19 7.26 -6.95
N MET A 63 -6.21 7.15 -7.77
CA MET A 63 -7.11 5.99 -7.84
C MET A 63 -6.84 5.17 -9.09
N MET A 64 -6.71 3.85 -8.91
CA MET A 64 -6.50 2.86 -9.97
C MET A 64 -7.82 2.11 -10.17
N THR A 65 -8.68 2.59 -11.09
CA THR A 65 -10.05 2.10 -11.16
C THR A 65 -10.30 1.15 -12.32
N SER A 66 -11.17 0.18 -12.10
CA SER A 66 -11.78 -0.63 -13.16
C SER A 66 -13.22 -0.99 -12.78
N ALA A 67 -14.16 -0.80 -13.72
CA ALA A 67 -15.58 -0.97 -13.49
C ALA A 67 -16.34 -1.03 -14.80
N LYS A 68 -17.56 -1.57 -14.77
CA LYS A 68 -18.47 -1.50 -15.91
C LYS A 68 -18.86 -0.05 -16.23
N PRO A 69 -19.19 0.27 -17.50
CA PRO A 69 -19.56 1.62 -17.93
C PRO A 69 -20.68 2.25 -17.07
N GLU A 70 -21.69 1.47 -16.71
CA GLU A 70 -22.80 1.94 -15.87
C GLU A 70 -22.37 2.30 -14.44
N ALA A 71 -21.40 1.58 -13.88
CA ALA A 71 -20.84 1.90 -12.57
C ALA A 71 -20.01 3.20 -12.61
N TYR A 72 -19.25 3.41 -13.68
CA TYR A 72 -18.58 4.68 -13.90
C TYR A 72 -19.53 5.85 -14.12
N ALA A 73 -20.64 5.63 -14.83
CA ALA A 73 -21.67 6.65 -15.02
C ALA A 73 -22.28 7.06 -13.67
N ALA A 74 -22.51 6.10 -12.77
CA ALA A 74 -23.08 6.35 -11.46
C ALA A 74 -22.12 6.99 -10.45
N ALA A 75 -20.82 6.62 -10.48
CA ALA A 75 -19.83 7.01 -9.47
C ALA A 75 -18.80 8.03 -9.95
N GLY A 76 -18.71 8.35 -11.23
CA GLY A 76 -17.63 9.12 -11.83
C GLY A 76 -17.35 10.46 -11.15
N ALA A 77 -18.39 11.24 -10.90
CA ALA A 77 -18.25 12.54 -10.22
C ALA A 77 -17.73 12.40 -8.77
N VAL A 78 -18.10 11.32 -8.07
CA VAL A 78 -17.61 11.04 -6.72
C VAL A 78 -16.13 10.68 -6.77
N LEU A 79 -15.72 9.81 -7.70
CA LEU A 79 -14.31 9.41 -7.85
C LEU A 79 -13.42 10.61 -8.18
N GLU A 80 -13.87 11.50 -9.07
CA GLU A 80 -13.15 12.72 -9.44
C GLU A 80 -13.09 13.73 -8.29
N GLY A 81 -14.11 13.77 -7.42
CA GLY A 81 -14.10 14.60 -6.22
C GLY A 81 -13.23 14.08 -5.08
N MET A 82 -12.90 12.78 -5.08
CA MET A 82 -12.10 12.13 -4.03
C MET A 82 -10.60 12.11 -4.33
N ALA A 83 -10.18 12.23 -5.59
CA ALA A 83 -8.80 11.98 -6.00
C ALA A 83 -8.28 13.04 -6.95
N GLY A 84 -7.00 13.37 -6.82
CA GLY A 84 -6.30 14.26 -7.75
C GLY A 84 -6.11 13.62 -9.14
N LYS A 85 -6.10 12.27 -9.20
CA LYS A 85 -6.00 11.54 -10.46
C LYS A 85 -6.75 10.21 -10.40
N VAL A 86 -7.68 10.00 -11.32
CA VAL A 86 -8.42 8.75 -11.52
C VAL A 86 -7.95 8.09 -12.81
N TYR A 87 -7.37 6.89 -12.71
CA TYR A 87 -7.02 6.06 -13.86
C TYR A 87 -8.13 5.04 -14.09
N ARG A 88 -8.74 5.06 -15.29
CA ARG A 88 -9.71 4.05 -15.74
C ARG A 88 -8.97 2.96 -16.50
N LEU A 89 -8.80 1.78 -15.88
CA LEU A 89 -7.89 0.73 -16.34
C LEU A 89 -8.62 -0.45 -17.01
N GLY A 90 -9.95 -0.42 -17.01
CA GLY A 90 -10.74 -1.47 -17.65
C GLY A 90 -12.23 -1.28 -17.44
N ASP A 91 -13.00 -2.10 -18.17
CA ASP A 91 -14.45 -2.11 -18.22
C ASP A 91 -15.12 -3.14 -17.31
N LYS A 92 -14.35 -3.76 -16.42
CA LYS A 92 -14.78 -4.71 -15.38
C LYS A 92 -13.76 -4.76 -14.25
N ALA A 93 -14.19 -5.21 -13.07
CA ALA A 93 -13.33 -5.33 -11.89
C ALA A 93 -12.08 -6.20 -12.11
N GLY A 94 -11.06 -5.96 -11.32
CA GLY A 94 -9.80 -6.71 -11.26
C GLY A 94 -8.62 -5.99 -11.89
N ALA A 95 -8.78 -5.15 -12.90
CA ALA A 95 -7.67 -4.44 -13.53
C ALA A 95 -7.06 -3.37 -12.58
N GLY A 96 -7.89 -2.65 -11.83
CA GLY A 96 -7.46 -1.71 -10.80
C GLY A 96 -6.64 -2.40 -9.72
N SER A 97 -7.17 -3.48 -9.15
CA SER A 97 -6.49 -4.30 -8.15
C SER A 97 -5.19 -4.91 -8.67
N LYS A 98 -5.12 -5.36 -9.94
CA LYS A 98 -3.87 -5.87 -10.54
C LYS A 98 -2.78 -4.79 -10.59
N VAL A 99 -3.12 -3.59 -11.04
CA VAL A 99 -2.16 -2.48 -11.08
C VAL A 99 -1.74 -2.09 -9.66
N LYS A 100 -2.68 -2.08 -8.71
CA LYS A 100 -2.36 -1.81 -7.30
C LYS A 100 -1.40 -2.83 -6.72
N ILE A 101 -1.57 -4.12 -6.96
CA ILE A 101 -0.65 -5.18 -6.49
C ILE A 101 0.76 -4.96 -7.05
N ILE A 102 0.90 -4.61 -8.33
CA ILE A 102 2.20 -4.30 -8.93
C ILE A 102 2.82 -3.05 -8.27
N ASN A 103 2.01 -2.02 -7.99
CA ASN A 103 2.47 -0.87 -7.23
C ASN A 103 2.96 -1.25 -5.83
N GLN A 104 2.25 -2.15 -5.13
CA GLN A 104 2.64 -2.60 -3.77
C GLN A 104 3.89 -3.47 -3.79
N LEU A 105 4.12 -4.27 -4.84
CA LEU A 105 5.39 -4.94 -5.06
C LEU A 105 6.55 -3.93 -5.06
N LEU A 106 6.46 -2.91 -5.92
CA LEU A 106 7.50 -1.88 -6.00
C LEU A 106 7.66 -1.13 -4.68
N ALA A 107 6.57 -0.70 -4.06
CA ALA A 107 6.60 0.04 -2.81
C ALA A 107 7.26 -0.77 -1.68
N GLY A 108 6.86 -2.02 -1.47
CA GLY A 108 7.41 -2.87 -0.43
C GLY A 108 8.89 -3.21 -0.64
N VAL A 109 9.29 -3.52 -1.88
CA VAL A 109 10.70 -3.79 -2.21
C VAL A 109 11.54 -2.52 -2.03
N HIS A 110 11.05 -1.36 -2.47
CA HIS A 110 11.77 -0.10 -2.32
C HIS A 110 11.95 0.29 -0.84
N ILE A 111 10.96 0.07 0.03
CA ILE A 111 11.10 0.32 1.47
C ILE A 111 12.10 -0.64 2.09
N ALA A 112 12.03 -1.93 1.75
CA ALA A 112 12.93 -2.94 2.27
C ALA A 112 14.40 -2.64 1.90
N VAL A 113 14.67 -2.33 0.61
CA VAL A 113 16.03 -2.00 0.17
C VAL A 113 16.49 -0.64 0.69
N ALA A 114 15.60 0.34 0.88
CA ALA A 114 15.94 1.61 1.51
C ALA A 114 16.39 1.43 2.96
N ALA A 115 15.69 0.59 3.72
CA ALA A 115 16.05 0.24 5.09
C ALA A 115 17.40 -0.49 5.16
N GLU A 116 17.63 -1.45 4.27
CA GLU A 116 18.91 -2.18 4.17
C GLU A 116 20.08 -1.25 3.82
N ALA A 117 19.89 -0.36 2.85
CA ALA A 117 20.92 0.60 2.43
C ALA A 117 21.26 1.60 3.55
N MET A 118 20.25 2.14 4.23
CA MET A 118 20.46 3.04 5.37
C MET A 118 21.15 2.31 6.53
N ALA A 119 20.73 1.09 6.84
CA ALA A 119 21.34 0.27 7.89
C ALA A 119 22.82 -0.05 7.59
N LEU A 120 23.13 -0.38 6.34
CA LEU A 120 24.52 -0.59 5.91
C LEU A 120 25.35 0.69 6.08
N GLY A 121 24.83 1.84 5.65
CA GLY A 121 25.53 3.12 5.82
C GLY A 121 25.83 3.45 7.27
N LEU A 122 24.85 3.27 8.17
CA LEU A 122 25.02 3.44 9.61
C LEU A 122 26.07 2.48 10.18
N ARG A 123 26.08 1.23 9.72
CA ARG A 123 27.04 0.21 10.13
C ARG A 123 28.46 0.57 9.72
N GLU A 124 28.64 1.15 8.54
CA GLU A 124 29.92 1.62 7.99
C GLU A 124 30.34 3.00 8.57
N GLY A 125 29.56 3.57 9.49
CA GLY A 125 29.88 4.84 10.15
C GLY A 125 29.54 6.08 9.33
N VAL A 126 28.74 5.94 8.28
CA VAL A 126 28.23 7.09 7.51
C VAL A 126 27.14 7.79 8.32
N GLU A 127 27.21 9.12 8.42
CA GLU A 127 26.21 9.91 9.11
C GLU A 127 24.87 9.84 8.33
N ALA A 128 23.76 9.57 9.06
CA ALA A 128 22.46 9.27 8.46
C ALA A 128 21.93 10.39 7.57
N SER A 129 22.05 11.66 8.00
CA SER A 129 21.55 12.82 7.24
C SER A 129 22.37 13.04 5.97
N ALA A 130 23.69 12.84 6.03
CA ALA A 130 24.57 12.97 4.86
C ALA A 130 24.24 11.87 3.83
N LEU A 131 24.03 10.61 4.29
CA LEU A 131 23.63 9.53 3.41
C LEU A 131 22.28 9.81 2.74
N TYR A 132 21.31 10.27 3.51
CA TYR A 132 20.00 10.65 2.98
C TYR A 132 20.09 11.73 1.91
N GLU A 133 20.81 12.83 2.18
CA GLU A 133 21.02 13.93 1.26
C GLU A 133 21.65 13.48 -0.06
N VAL A 134 22.72 12.68 0.02
CA VAL A 134 23.42 12.18 -1.17
C VAL A 134 22.52 11.27 -2.00
N ILE A 135 21.83 10.30 -1.36
CA ILE A 135 21.01 9.34 -2.10
C ILE A 135 19.79 10.02 -2.74
N THR A 136 19.14 10.96 -2.04
CA THR A 136 17.98 11.67 -2.61
C THR A 136 18.33 12.51 -3.85
N ASN A 137 19.60 12.87 -4.02
CA ASN A 137 20.14 13.58 -5.20
C ASN A 137 20.90 12.66 -6.18
N SER A 138 20.80 11.34 -6.02
CA SER A 138 21.55 10.37 -6.80
C SER A 138 20.63 9.35 -7.48
N ALA A 139 21.17 8.57 -8.42
CA ALA A 139 20.43 7.57 -9.18
C ALA A 139 19.83 6.42 -8.33
N GLY A 140 20.35 6.21 -7.11
CA GLY A 140 19.83 5.22 -6.17
C GLY A 140 18.53 5.65 -5.47
N ASN A 141 18.05 6.87 -5.68
CA ASN A 141 16.85 7.37 -5.04
C ASN A 141 15.58 6.65 -5.53
N SER A 142 14.60 6.59 -4.64
CA SER A 142 13.21 6.28 -4.96
C SER A 142 12.28 7.14 -4.10
N TRP A 143 11.04 7.34 -4.53
CA TRP A 143 10.07 8.06 -3.72
C TRP A 143 9.90 7.42 -2.33
N MET A 144 10.02 6.07 -2.24
CA MET A 144 9.94 5.37 -0.96
C MET A 144 11.19 5.61 -0.09
N PHE A 145 12.38 5.66 -0.66
CA PHE A 145 13.59 6.03 0.10
C PHE A 145 13.44 7.41 0.69
N GLU A 146 13.12 8.40 -0.16
CA GLU A 146 12.95 9.80 0.23
C GLU A 146 11.94 9.97 1.37
N ASN A 147 10.78 9.31 1.24
CA ASN A 147 9.70 9.43 2.19
C ASN A 147 9.96 8.65 3.49
N ARG A 148 10.44 7.41 3.42
CA ARG A 148 10.58 6.54 4.58
C ARG A 148 11.86 6.76 5.37
N MET A 149 12.94 7.08 4.71
CA MET A 149 14.18 7.38 5.43
C MET A 149 14.13 8.73 6.15
N ALA A 150 13.25 9.65 5.75
CA ALA A 150 12.95 10.84 6.55
C ALA A 150 12.38 10.52 7.94
N HIS A 151 11.53 9.48 8.06
CA HIS A 151 11.04 8.98 9.36
C HIS A 151 12.17 8.42 10.21
N VAL A 152 13.08 7.64 9.60
CA VAL A 152 14.26 7.10 10.27
C VAL A 152 15.15 8.22 10.80
N LEU A 153 15.41 9.26 9.99
CA LEU A 153 16.20 10.43 10.41
C LEU A 153 15.55 11.20 11.56
N ALA A 154 14.22 11.26 11.58
CA ALA A 154 13.49 11.93 12.65
C ALA A 154 13.38 11.07 13.92
N GLY A 155 13.72 9.79 13.88
CA GLY A 155 13.46 8.83 14.94
C GLY A 155 11.97 8.66 15.24
N ASP A 156 11.10 9.02 14.28
CA ASP A 156 9.64 9.01 14.43
C ASP A 156 9.03 7.87 13.62
N TYR A 157 8.59 6.84 14.30
CA TYR A 157 7.93 5.66 13.75
C TYR A 157 6.41 5.66 13.95
N THR A 158 5.81 6.84 14.17
CA THR A 158 4.35 7.01 14.19
C THR A 158 3.79 6.60 12.82
N PRO A 159 2.87 5.62 12.74
CA PRO A 159 2.52 5.02 11.48
C PRO A 159 1.70 5.95 10.58
N LEU A 160 2.23 6.26 9.41
CA LEU A 160 1.46 6.71 8.25
C LEU A 160 1.02 5.50 7.40
N SER A 161 1.79 4.42 7.44
CA SER A 161 1.50 3.09 6.93
C SER A 161 2.22 2.09 7.84
N ALA A 162 1.51 1.14 8.43
CA ALA A 162 2.11 0.23 9.39
C ALA A 162 2.89 -0.91 8.71
N VAL A 163 3.88 -1.50 9.42
CA VAL A 163 4.63 -2.70 8.98
C VAL A 163 3.69 -3.80 8.52
N ASP A 164 2.62 -4.11 9.25
CA ASP A 164 1.67 -5.17 8.92
C ASP A 164 0.88 -4.92 7.63
N ILE A 165 0.82 -3.69 7.13
CA ILE A 165 0.24 -3.42 5.82
C ILE A 165 1.07 -4.08 4.73
N PHE A 166 2.42 -4.04 4.82
CA PHE A 166 3.28 -4.72 3.84
C PHE A 166 3.39 -6.22 4.08
N VAL A 167 3.20 -6.72 5.29
CA VAL A 167 2.98 -8.15 5.53
C VAL A 167 1.77 -8.63 4.72
N LYS A 168 0.65 -7.92 4.80
CA LYS A 168 -0.56 -8.24 4.02
C LYS A 168 -0.36 -7.99 2.52
N ASP A 169 0.11 -6.82 2.12
CA ASP A 169 0.14 -6.42 0.71
C ASP A 169 1.12 -7.24 -0.11
N LEU A 170 2.34 -7.50 0.41
CA LEU A 170 3.29 -8.41 -0.25
C LEU A 170 2.81 -9.86 -0.22
N GLY A 171 2.05 -10.26 0.81
CA GLY A 171 1.36 -11.55 0.82
C GLY A 171 0.41 -11.69 -0.37
N LEU A 172 -0.45 -10.70 -0.63
CA LEU A 172 -1.34 -10.67 -1.80
C LEU A 172 -0.57 -10.69 -3.13
N VAL A 173 0.55 -9.97 -3.21
CA VAL A 173 1.47 -9.99 -4.37
C VAL A 173 1.97 -11.41 -4.64
N LEU A 174 2.49 -12.08 -3.61
CA LEU A 174 3.06 -13.43 -3.71
C LEU A 174 1.99 -14.47 -4.03
N ASP A 175 0.79 -14.36 -3.47
CA ASP A 175 -0.33 -15.27 -3.76
C ASP A 175 -0.80 -15.12 -5.21
N THR A 176 -0.89 -13.90 -5.73
CA THR A 176 -1.20 -13.63 -7.13
C THR A 176 -0.15 -14.23 -8.07
N ALA A 177 1.14 -14.05 -7.75
CA ALA A 177 2.23 -14.62 -8.52
C ALA A 177 2.27 -16.15 -8.46
N ARG A 178 1.97 -16.74 -7.29
CA ARG A 178 1.88 -18.20 -7.12
C ARG A 178 0.81 -18.80 -8.02
N ALA A 179 -0.36 -18.16 -8.12
CA ALA A 179 -1.45 -18.62 -8.98
C ALA A 179 -1.07 -18.67 -10.47
N SER A 180 -0.20 -17.74 -10.91
CA SER A 180 0.33 -17.69 -12.29
C SER A 180 1.68 -18.39 -12.46
N LYS A 181 2.23 -19.00 -11.39
CA LYS A 181 3.58 -19.62 -11.37
C LYS A 181 4.69 -18.64 -11.79
N PHE A 182 4.54 -17.36 -11.46
CA PHE A 182 5.51 -16.32 -11.79
C PHE A 182 6.47 -16.09 -10.61
N PRO A 183 7.81 -16.15 -10.81
CA PRO A 183 8.78 -15.98 -9.73
C PRO A 183 8.92 -14.50 -9.33
N LEU A 184 8.93 -14.23 -8.03
CA LEU A 184 9.13 -12.88 -7.46
C LEU A 184 10.20 -12.91 -6.35
N PRO A 185 11.49 -13.14 -6.65
CA PRO A 185 12.54 -13.30 -5.65
C PRO A 185 12.69 -12.06 -4.74
N LEU A 186 12.67 -10.86 -5.29
CA LEU A 186 12.82 -9.63 -4.50
C LEU A 186 11.63 -9.37 -3.58
N ALA A 187 10.40 -9.56 -4.08
CA ALA A 187 9.20 -9.39 -3.25
C ALA A 187 9.12 -10.44 -2.15
N ALA A 188 9.54 -11.68 -2.41
CA ALA A 188 9.61 -12.73 -1.40
C ALA A 188 10.58 -12.39 -0.27
N THR A 189 11.78 -11.90 -0.61
CA THR A 189 12.78 -11.46 0.37
C THR A 189 12.25 -10.26 1.18
N ALA A 190 11.73 -9.24 0.52
CA ALA A 190 11.14 -8.08 1.20
C ALA A 190 10.00 -8.48 2.14
N HIS A 191 9.12 -9.40 1.72
CA HIS A 191 8.04 -9.92 2.57
C HIS A 191 8.59 -10.56 3.85
N GLN A 192 9.66 -11.35 3.77
CA GLN A 192 10.29 -11.94 4.96
C GLN A 192 10.87 -10.88 5.90
N MET A 193 11.40 -9.77 5.40
CA MET A 193 11.89 -8.66 6.22
C MET A 193 10.73 -8.01 6.99
N PHE A 194 9.59 -7.75 6.35
CA PHE A 194 8.41 -7.22 7.03
C PHE A 194 7.82 -8.22 8.04
N MET A 195 7.81 -9.53 7.72
CA MET A 195 7.41 -10.57 8.67
C MET A 195 8.33 -10.58 9.91
N GLN A 196 9.63 -10.45 9.71
CA GLN A 196 10.60 -10.36 10.81
C GLN A 196 10.36 -9.11 11.67
N ALA A 197 10.11 -7.95 11.06
CA ALA A 197 9.81 -6.73 11.79
C ALA A 197 8.50 -6.86 12.59
N SER A 198 7.46 -7.41 11.98
CA SER A 198 6.17 -7.67 12.64
C SER A 198 6.33 -8.57 13.86
N THR A 199 7.02 -9.70 13.73
CA THR A 199 7.22 -10.65 14.84
C THR A 199 8.18 -10.13 15.91
N ALA A 200 9.04 -9.16 15.58
CA ALA A 200 9.90 -8.46 16.54
C ALA A 200 9.14 -7.39 17.37
N GLY A 201 7.85 -7.21 17.14
CA GLY A 201 7.01 -6.28 17.92
C GLY A 201 6.71 -4.95 17.23
N PHE A 202 7.18 -4.74 15.98
CA PHE A 202 7.02 -3.48 15.25
C PHE A 202 5.79 -3.45 14.33
N ALA A 203 4.89 -4.43 14.44
CA ALA A 203 3.72 -4.64 13.60
C ALA A 203 2.88 -3.37 13.34
N LYS A 204 2.72 -2.53 14.37
CA LYS A 204 1.90 -1.31 14.35
C LYS A 204 2.70 -0.02 14.18
N GLU A 205 4.02 -0.10 14.12
CA GLU A 205 4.86 1.06 13.80
C GLU A 205 4.83 1.37 12.30
N ASP A 206 5.30 2.55 11.93
CA ASP A 206 5.47 2.93 10.51
C ASP A 206 6.30 1.88 9.77
N ASP A 207 6.00 1.64 8.50
CA ASP A 207 6.67 0.62 7.70
C ASP A 207 8.18 0.86 7.53
N SER A 208 8.67 2.08 7.78
CA SER A 208 10.10 2.40 7.91
C SER A 208 10.78 1.68 9.09
N ALA A 209 10.00 1.22 10.10
CA ALA A 209 10.52 0.45 11.22
C ALA A 209 11.10 -0.91 10.82
N VAL A 210 10.91 -1.35 9.57
CA VAL A 210 11.61 -2.53 9.03
C VAL A 210 13.13 -2.41 9.17
N ILE A 211 13.69 -1.19 9.22
CA ILE A 211 15.13 -0.98 9.49
C ILE A 211 15.59 -1.55 10.84
N LYS A 212 14.70 -1.66 11.81
CA LYS A 212 15.01 -2.13 13.17
C LYS A 212 15.39 -3.62 13.24
N ILE A 213 15.18 -4.38 12.15
CA ILE A 213 15.62 -5.79 12.07
C ILE A 213 17.13 -5.95 11.92
N PHE A 214 17.86 -4.91 11.52
CA PHE A 214 19.29 -4.98 11.29
C PHE A 214 20.06 -4.80 12.61
N PRO A 215 20.89 -5.78 13.02
CA PRO A 215 21.62 -5.70 14.28
C PRO A 215 22.86 -4.81 14.18
N GLY A 216 23.28 -4.26 15.32
CA GLY A 216 24.55 -3.57 15.46
C GLY A 216 24.63 -2.22 14.74
N ILE A 217 23.50 -1.55 14.57
CA ILE A 217 23.40 -0.16 14.13
C ILE A 217 22.83 0.69 15.27
N THR A 218 23.15 1.99 15.26
CA THR A 218 22.53 2.98 16.13
C THR A 218 21.61 3.85 15.28
N LEU A 219 20.31 3.75 15.53
CA LEU A 219 19.32 4.56 14.82
C LEU A 219 19.26 5.98 15.40
N PRO A 220 18.96 6.99 14.56
CA PRO A 220 18.65 8.33 15.06
C PRO A 220 17.50 8.32 16.07
N GLU A 221 17.63 9.12 17.11
CA GLU A 221 16.59 9.28 18.13
C GLU A 221 15.70 10.49 17.83
N ALA A 222 14.43 10.40 18.25
CA ALA A 222 13.52 11.53 18.14
C ALA A 222 14.07 12.73 18.92
N LYS A 223 14.17 13.88 18.26
CA LYS A 223 14.52 15.11 18.96
C LYS A 223 13.43 15.41 19.97
N GLU A 224 13.78 15.56 21.25
CA GLU A 224 12.84 16.02 22.27
C GLU A 224 12.13 17.29 21.77
N LYS A 225 10.80 17.24 21.70
CA LYS A 225 10.03 18.45 21.45
C LYS A 225 10.30 19.40 22.63
N LYS A 226 11.15 20.41 22.43
CA LYS A 226 11.24 21.49 23.40
C LYS A 226 9.84 22.08 23.57
N ALA A 227 9.32 21.93 24.79
CA ALA A 227 8.03 22.45 25.23
C ALA A 227 7.98 23.97 25.13
#